data_6dd547051634e124b96aa7fc9f3e60b3
#
_entry.id   6dd547051634e124b96aa7fc9f3e60b3
#
_cell.length_a   1.000
_cell.length_b   1.000
_cell.length_c   1.000
_cell.angle_alpha   90.00
_cell.angle_beta   90.00
_cell.angle_gamma   90.00
#
_symmetry.space_group_name_H-M   'P 1'
#
loop_
_entity.id
_entity.type
_entity.pdbx_description
1 polymer ?
#
loop_
_entity_poly.entity_id
_entity_poly.type
_entity_poly.pdbx_seq_one_letter_code
_entity_poly.pdbx_strand_id
1 'polypeptide(L)'
;EISECLVGSEMCIRDSDMAASFQNTISDILVDKAMLAAKDLGYITIGLAGGVSANSGVREKLQKACDKRGYKLYMPEFKYCGDNGAMIACQGYFDYLAGRRADESLNGIATLSLDKISE
;
A
#
# COMPACT_ATOMS: atom_id res chain seq x y z
N GLU A 1 -4.26 20.81 42.83
CA GLU A 1 -4.05 21.87 41.79
C GLU A 1 -2.76 21.71 40.96
N ILE A 2 -2.04 20.61 41.07
CA ILE A 2 -0.80 20.37 40.29
C ILE A 2 -1.04 19.38 39.11
N SER A 3 -2.19 18.70 39.08
CA SER A 3 -2.42 17.64 38.07
C SER A 3 -3.00 18.14 36.75
N GLU A 4 -3.52 19.34 36.66
CA GLU A 4 -4.13 19.85 35.41
C GLU A 4 -3.12 20.48 34.42
N CYS A 5 -1.96 20.92 34.86
CA CYS A 5 -0.94 21.54 34.02
C CYS A 5 -0.03 20.56 33.28
N LEU A 6 0.05 19.30 33.70
CA LEU A 6 0.94 18.29 33.13
C LEU A 6 0.26 17.39 32.06
N VAL A 7 -1.07 17.43 31.98
CA VAL A 7 -1.84 16.49 31.10
C VAL A 7 -2.05 17.04 29.70
N GLY A 8 -1.87 18.33 29.44
CA GLY A 8 -2.27 18.91 28.15
C GLY A 8 -1.18 19.04 27.09
N SER A 9 0.02 19.47 27.45
CA SER A 9 1.03 19.84 26.44
C SER A 9 2.16 18.83 26.28
N GLU A 10 2.70 18.31 27.36
CA GLU A 10 3.82 17.35 27.27
C GLU A 10 3.38 15.97 26.81
N MET A 11 2.16 15.52 27.16
CA MET A 11 1.61 14.26 26.70
C MET A 11 1.34 14.33 25.19
N CYS A 12 0.79 15.43 24.68
CA CYS A 12 0.57 15.62 23.24
C CYS A 12 1.87 15.67 22.43
N ILE A 13 2.93 16.28 22.96
CA ILE A 13 4.24 16.34 22.27
C ILE A 13 4.85 14.95 22.19
N ARG A 14 4.84 14.17 23.26
CA ARG A 14 5.35 12.79 23.28
C ARG A 14 4.54 11.86 22.37
N ASP A 15 3.22 12.02 22.33
CA ASP A 15 2.36 11.23 21.45
C ASP A 15 2.62 11.55 19.97
N SER A 16 2.85 12.80 19.63
CA SER A 16 3.23 13.23 18.29
C SER A 16 4.60 12.68 17.88
N ASP A 17 5.58 12.71 18.78
CA ASP A 17 6.92 12.17 18.54
C ASP A 17 6.89 10.64 18.41
N MET A 18 6.10 9.95 19.24
CA MET A 18 5.87 8.51 19.13
C MET A 18 5.18 8.15 17.80
N ALA A 19 4.15 8.88 17.42
CA ALA A 19 3.45 8.65 16.17
C ALA A 19 4.38 8.85 14.96
N ALA A 20 5.18 9.92 14.98
CA ALA A 20 6.16 10.20 13.94
C ALA A 20 7.25 9.12 13.88
N SER A 21 7.78 8.69 15.02
CA SER A 21 8.77 7.62 15.12
C SER A 21 8.20 6.28 14.61
N PHE A 22 6.98 5.95 15.02
CA PHE A 22 6.27 4.74 14.57
C PHE A 22 6.06 4.75 13.06
N GLN A 23 5.53 5.85 12.49
CA GLN A 23 5.34 6.00 11.06
C GLN A 23 6.65 5.88 10.28
N ASN A 24 7.72 6.49 10.78
CA ASN A 24 9.03 6.41 10.16
C ASN A 24 9.56 4.97 10.16
N THR A 25 9.48 4.29 11.29
CA THR A 25 9.94 2.90 11.43
C THR A 25 9.19 1.96 10.50
N ILE A 26 7.85 2.04 10.46
CA ILE A 26 7.05 1.20 9.55
C ILE A 26 7.41 1.50 8.09
N SER A 27 7.53 2.77 7.74
CA SER A 27 7.88 3.17 6.37
C SER A 27 9.25 2.61 5.96
N ASP A 28 10.24 2.65 6.86
CA ASP A 28 11.58 2.10 6.62
C ASP A 28 11.53 0.59 6.43
N ILE A 29 10.83 -0.13 7.31
CA ILE A 29 10.67 -1.59 7.19
C ILE A 29 10.02 -1.97 5.85
N LEU A 30 8.95 -1.29 5.44
CA LEU A 30 8.25 -1.58 4.20
C LEU A 30 9.15 -1.33 2.98
N VAL A 31 9.84 -0.19 2.96
CA VAL A 31 10.74 0.18 1.86
C VAL A 31 11.91 -0.77 1.78
N ASP A 32 12.57 -1.08 2.89
CA ASP A 32 13.71 -1.99 2.92
C ASP A 32 13.33 -3.40 2.44
N LYS A 33 12.18 -3.92 2.89
CA LYS A 33 11.68 -5.23 2.45
C LYS A 33 11.31 -5.25 0.98
N ALA A 34 10.66 -4.21 0.46
CA ALA A 34 10.32 -4.10 -0.96
C ALA A 34 11.58 -4.03 -1.84
N MET A 35 12.57 -3.21 -1.42
CA MET A 35 13.82 -3.06 -2.15
C MET A 35 14.70 -4.31 -2.09
N LEU A 36 14.68 -5.04 -0.96
CA LEU A 36 15.36 -6.32 -0.84
C LEU A 36 14.73 -7.36 -1.76
N ALA A 37 13.41 -7.52 -1.71
CA ALA A 37 12.68 -8.45 -2.57
C ALA A 37 12.91 -8.16 -4.06
N ALA A 38 12.84 -6.89 -4.47
CA ALA A 38 13.11 -6.49 -5.86
C ALA A 38 14.53 -6.88 -6.29
N LYS A 39 15.51 -6.68 -5.42
CA LYS A 39 16.91 -7.07 -5.67
C LYS A 39 17.06 -8.59 -5.79
N ASP A 40 16.52 -9.34 -4.83
CA ASP A 40 16.69 -10.80 -4.75
C ASP A 40 15.98 -11.52 -5.90
N LEU A 41 14.85 -10.98 -6.36
CA LEU A 41 14.08 -11.51 -7.48
C LEU A 41 14.50 -10.94 -8.85
N GLY A 42 15.41 -9.97 -8.87
CA GLY A 42 15.90 -9.36 -10.11
C GLY A 42 14.91 -8.40 -10.79
N TYR A 43 13.90 -7.90 -10.07
CA TYR A 43 12.94 -6.93 -10.61
C TYR A 43 13.44 -5.50 -10.49
N ILE A 44 13.24 -4.72 -11.55
CA ILE A 44 13.59 -3.29 -11.63
C ILE A 44 12.35 -2.38 -11.68
N THR A 45 11.17 -2.97 -11.59
CA THR A 45 9.89 -2.27 -11.61
C THR A 45 9.09 -2.63 -10.37
N ILE A 46 8.64 -1.63 -9.64
CA ILE A 46 7.87 -1.77 -8.41
C ILE A 46 6.53 -1.07 -8.58
N GLY A 47 5.45 -1.73 -8.18
CA GLY A 47 4.10 -1.14 -8.09
C GLY A 47 3.71 -0.96 -6.63
N LEU A 48 3.27 0.22 -6.25
CA LEU A 48 2.72 0.52 -4.93
C LEU A 48 1.21 0.69 -5.05
N ALA A 49 0.42 -0.12 -4.36
CA ALA A 49 -1.04 -0.09 -4.40
C ALA A 49 -1.66 -0.39 -3.02
N GLY A 50 -2.98 -0.24 -2.92
CA GLY A 50 -3.74 -0.47 -1.68
C GLY A 50 -3.78 0.74 -0.75
N GLY A 51 -4.53 0.66 0.35
CA GLY A 51 -4.78 1.79 1.25
C GLY A 51 -3.51 2.42 1.84
N VAL A 52 -2.50 1.62 2.18
CA VAL A 52 -1.21 2.11 2.70
C VAL A 52 -0.44 2.92 1.66
N SER A 53 -0.72 2.73 0.36
CA SER A 53 -0.12 3.54 -0.70
C SER A 53 -0.52 5.01 -0.67
N ALA A 54 -1.54 5.39 0.11
CA ALA A 54 -1.89 6.78 0.38
C ALA A 54 -0.96 7.45 1.42
N ASN A 55 -0.13 6.69 2.13
CA ASN A 55 0.80 7.26 3.10
C ASN A 55 1.94 8.01 2.39
N SER A 56 2.01 9.32 2.61
CA SER A 56 3.00 10.19 1.98
C SER A 56 4.44 9.81 2.34
N GLY A 57 4.69 9.39 3.59
CA GLY A 57 6.01 8.98 4.04
C GLY A 57 6.51 7.72 3.33
N VAL A 58 5.64 6.73 3.14
CA VAL A 58 5.97 5.51 2.38
C VAL A 58 6.25 5.86 0.92
N ARG A 59 5.40 6.67 0.29
CA ARG A 59 5.59 7.12 -1.10
C ARG A 59 6.93 7.81 -1.31
N GLU A 60 7.22 8.79 -0.47
CA GLU A 60 8.45 9.58 -0.57
C GLU A 60 9.70 8.72 -0.39
N LYS A 61 9.71 7.88 0.65
CA LYS A 61 10.87 7.00 0.94
C LYS A 61 11.07 5.96 -0.17
N LEU A 62 9.98 5.34 -0.64
CA LEU A 62 10.07 4.35 -1.71
C LEU A 62 10.51 4.99 -3.04
N GLN A 63 10.02 6.19 -3.36
CA GLN A 63 10.47 6.93 -4.54
C GLN A 63 11.97 7.21 -4.48
N LYS A 64 12.45 7.77 -3.35
CA LYS A 64 13.89 8.02 -3.14
C LYS A 64 14.74 6.75 -3.26
N ALA A 65 14.25 5.63 -2.72
CA ALA A 65 14.96 4.36 -2.79
C ALA A 65 15.02 3.79 -4.23
N CYS A 66 13.94 3.93 -4.98
CA CYS A 66 13.87 3.54 -6.39
C CYS A 66 14.78 4.41 -7.25
N ASP A 67 14.71 5.72 -7.10
CA ASP A 67 15.55 6.68 -7.85
C ASP A 67 17.03 6.41 -7.63
N LYS A 68 17.45 6.14 -6.39
CA LYS A 68 18.84 5.82 -6.04
C LYS A 68 19.37 4.56 -6.75
N ARG A 69 18.48 3.61 -7.08
CA ARG A 69 18.84 2.33 -7.73
C ARG A 69 18.49 2.28 -9.22
N GLY A 70 17.87 3.33 -9.75
CA GLY A 70 17.39 3.37 -11.13
C GLY A 70 16.20 2.45 -11.37
N TYR A 71 15.40 2.16 -10.32
CA TYR A 71 14.20 1.34 -10.45
C TYR A 71 13.01 2.20 -10.85
N LYS A 72 12.07 1.61 -11.59
CA LYS A 72 10.80 2.26 -11.96
C LYS A 72 9.76 2.03 -10.87
N LEU A 73 9.13 3.12 -10.39
CA LEU A 73 8.05 3.06 -9.42
C LEU A 73 6.75 3.55 -10.06
N TYR A 74 5.69 2.74 -9.93
CA TYR A 74 4.34 3.11 -10.30
C TYR A 74 3.47 3.25 -9.06
N MET A 75 2.82 4.39 -8.93
CA MET A 75 1.91 4.70 -7.82
C MET A 75 0.60 5.25 -8.36
N PRO A 76 -0.55 4.84 -7.81
CA PRO A 76 -1.83 5.41 -8.19
C PRO A 76 -1.98 6.85 -7.66
N GLU A 77 -2.86 7.62 -8.29
CA GLU A 77 -3.34 8.85 -7.67
C GLU A 77 -4.04 8.54 -6.35
N PHE A 78 -4.02 9.48 -5.39
CA PHE A 78 -4.58 9.27 -4.05
C PHE A 78 -6.04 8.79 -4.06
N LYS A 79 -6.86 9.28 -4.99
CA LYS A 79 -8.27 8.88 -5.14
C LYS A 79 -8.48 7.40 -5.49
N TYR A 80 -7.43 6.71 -5.97
CA TYR A 80 -7.48 5.29 -6.35
C TYR A 80 -6.72 4.39 -5.39
N CYS A 81 -6.22 4.90 -4.26
CA CYS A 81 -5.49 4.09 -3.28
C CYS A 81 -6.39 3.17 -2.46
N GLY A 82 -7.64 3.57 -2.23
CA GLY A 82 -8.65 2.73 -1.57
C GLY A 82 -9.46 1.91 -2.57
N ASP A 83 -10.36 1.09 -2.05
CA ASP A 83 -11.31 0.34 -2.86
C ASP A 83 -12.18 1.29 -3.67
N ASN A 84 -12.28 1.04 -4.96
CA ASN A 84 -13.08 1.86 -5.85
C ASN A 84 -13.62 1.06 -7.05
N GLY A 85 -14.77 1.49 -7.57
CA GLY A 85 -15.44 0.82 -8.69
C GLY A 85 -14.63 0.81 -9.99
N ALA A 86 -13.71 1.77 -10.17
CA ALA A 86 -12.88 1.81 -11.37
C ALA A 86 -11.91 0.62 -11.47
N MET A 87 -11.39 0.13 -10.32
CA MET A 87 -10.54 -1.06 -10.29
C MET A 87 -11.32 -2.30 -10.76
N ILE A 88 -12.54 -2.47 -10.26
CA ILE A 88 -13.42 -3.59 -10.61
C ILE A 88 -13.83 -3.50 -12.08
N ALA A 89 -14.22 -2.31 -12.55
CA ALA A 89 -14.60 -2.10 -13.95
C ALA A 89 -13.42 -2.36 -14.89
N CYS A 90 -12.22 -1.95 -14.53
CA CYS A 90 -11.01 -2.20 -15.31
C CYS A 90 -10.71 -3.71 -15.40
N GLN A 91 -10.74 -4.42 -14.29
CA GLN A 91 -10.55 -5.87 -14.27
C GLN A 91 -11.62 -6.58 -15.10
N GLY A 92 -12.89 -6.23 -14.90
CA GLY A 92 -14.00 -6.79 -15.67
C GLY A 92 -13.87 -6.55 -17.17
N TYR A 93 -13.35 -5.41 -17.59
CA TYR A 93 -13.09 -5.14 -19.00
C TYR A 93 -12.02 -6.09 -19.58
N PHE A 94 -10.91 -6.29 -18.88
CA PHE A 94 -9.88 -7.24 -19.33
C PHE A 94 -10.37 -8.69 -19.31
N ASP A 95 -11.16 -9.08 -18.32
CA ASP A 95 -11.78 -10.40 -18.27
C ASP A 95 -12.75 -10.63 -19.44
N TYR A 96 -13.54 -9.60 -19.78
CA TYR A 96 -14.42 -9.62 -20.93
C TYR A 96 -13.63 -9.81 -22.24
N LEU A 97 -12.54 -9.06 -22.44
CA LEU A 97 -11.68 -9.20 -23.63
C LEU A 97 -11.02 -10.57 -23.71
N ALA A 98 -10.67 -11.16 -22.57
CA ALA A 98 -10.09 -12.50 -22.48
C ALA A 98 -11.14 -13.62 -22.63
N GLY A 99 -12.43 -13.27 -22.79
CA GLY A 99 -13.51 -14.25 -22.91
C GLY A 99 -13.90 -14.92 -21.59
N ARG A 100 -13.33 -14.45 -20.46
CA ARG A 100 -13.66 -14.97 -19.12
C ARG A 100 -15.01 -14.41 -18.68
N ARG A 101 -15.99 -15.29 -18.60
CA ARG A 101 -17.35 -14.96 -18.17
C ARG A 101 -17.83 -16.02 -17.20
N ALA A 102 -18.39 -15.59 -16.09
CA ALA A 102 -19.09 -16.48 -15.19
C ALA A 102 -20.52 -16.73 -15.69
N ASP A 103 -21.08 -17.84 -15.31
CA ASP A 103 -22.48 -18.17 -15.50
C ASP A 103 -23.33 -17.72 -14.29
N GLU A 104 -24.61 -18.08 -14.29
CA GLU A 104 -25.56 -17.71 -13.23
C GLU A 104 -25.26 -18.39 -11.88
N SER A 105 -24.35 -19.37 -11.83
CA SER A 105 -23.94 -20.04 -10.60
C SER A 105 -22.88 -19.24 -9.81
N LEU A 106 -22.37 -18.13 -10.37
CA LEU A 106 -21.39 -17.30 -9.69
C LEU A 106 -21.89 -16.84 -8.32
N ASN A 107 -21.13 -17.14 -7.29
CA ASN A 107 -21.43 -16.73 -5.92
C ASN A 107 -20.22 -16.00 -5.31
N GLY A 108 -20.49 -15.09 -4.39
CA GLY A 108 -19.45 -14.37 -3.65
C GLY A 108 -18.69 -15.30 -2.70
N ILE A 109 -17.37 -15.27 -2.75
CA ILE A 109 -16.50 -16.01 -1.84
C ILE A 109 -15.81 -15.02 -0.94
N ALA A 110 -16.09 -15.08 0.37
CA ALA A 110 -15.57 -14.12 1.34
C ALA A 110 -14.05 -14.21 1.52
N THR A 111 -13.49 -15.40 1.37
CA THR A 111 -12.03 -15.62 1.52
C THR A 111 -11.56 -16.58 0.44
N LEU A 112 -10.82 -16.06 -0.52
CA LEU A 112 -10.21 -16.86 -1.60
C LEU A 112 -8.68 -16.80 -1.48
N SER A 113 -8.03 -17.96 -1.49
CA SER A 113 -6.56 -18.03 -1.55
C SER A 113 -6.07 -17.55 -2.91
N LEU A 114 -4.95 -16.82 -2.94
CA LEU A 114 -4.33 -16.36 -4.19
C LEU A 114 -3.99 -17.51 -5.15
N ASP A 115 -3.65 -18.67 -4.60
CA ASP A 115 -3.33 -19.87 -5.41
C ASP A 115 -4.52 -20.40 -6.21
N LYS A 116 -5.75 -20.01 -5.84
CA LYS A 116 -6.99 -20.43 -6.50
C LYS A 116 -7.55 -19.43 -7.51
N ILE A 117 -6.88 -18.28 -7.67
CA ILE A 117 -7.30 -17.22 -8.62
C ILE A 117 -6.82 -17.52 -10.04
N SER A 118 -5.87 -18.45 -10.21
CA SER A 118 -5.24 -18.78 -11.49
C SER A 118 -5.90 -19.94 -12.25
N GLU A 119 -6.97 -20.52 -11.71
CA GLU A 119 -7.80 -21.53 -12.39
C GLU A 119 -9.07 -20.90 -12.99
#